data_5e6c950305cb79129c94631b28d094ea
#
_entry.id   5e6c950305cb79129c94631b28d094ea
#
_cell.length_a   1.000
_cell.length_b   1.000
_cell.length_c   1.000
_cell.angle_alpha   90.00
_cell.angle_beta   90.00
_cell.angle_gamma   90.00
#
_symmetry.space_group_name_H-M   'P 1'
#
loop_
_entity.id
_entity.type
_entity.pdbx_description
1 polymer ?
#
loop_
_entity_poly.entity_id
_entity_poly.type
_entity_poly.pdbx_seq_one_letter_code
_entity_poly.pdbx_strand_id
1 'polypeptide(L)'
;EGRRYEEAAVLRDRISLLRDVMHQQAVETTGGDTDADIIAVLVKNGAVCVNLAVVRGGRHLGDHAYFPDFARNLGDDLTESEVFEAFISHHYCNVPVPDTVISQAAADPAATAQLLSALANRKVAFVHEPQLTRRKWYEMAVTNAVIALDRHIAESAGETKRIDDLINVLSLELTDLERAE
;
A
#
# COMPACT_ATOMS: atom_id res chain seq x y z
N GLU A 1 25.39 1.98 -21.19
CA GLU A 1 24.58 2.06 -19.95
C GLU A 1 23.07 2.07 -20.23
N GLY A 2 22.56 2.74 -21.30
CA GLY A 2 21.12 2.80 -21.62
C GLY A 2 20.45 1.44 -21.82
N ARG A 3 21.10 0.45 -22.43
CA ARG A 3 20.51 -0.89 -22.66
C ARG A 3 20.17 -1.65 -21.39
N ARG A 4 20.91 -1.46 -20.30
CA ARG A 4 20.64 -2.12 -19.02
C ARG A 4 19.38 -1.59 -18.34
N TYR A 5 19.04 -0.33 -18.53
CA TYR A 5 17.79 0.25 -18.00
C TYR A 5 16.56 -0.21 -18.78
N GLU A 6 16.68 -0.38 -20.09
CA GLU A 6 15.61 -0.92 -20.92
C GLU A 6 15.34 -2.40 -20.62
N GLU A 7 16.41 -3.22 -20.45
CA GLU A 7 16.28 -4.61 -20.05
C GLU A 7 15.68 -4.76 -18.64
N ALA A 8 16.06 -3.88 -17.70
CA ALA A 8 15.49 -3.84 -16.36
C ALA A 8 14.02 -3.44 -16.36
N ALA A 9 13.60 -2.51 -17.24
CA ALA A 9 12.21 -2.13 -17.42
C ALA A 9 11.37 -3.31 -17.96
N VAL A 10 11.84 -4.00 -18.99
CA VAL A 10 11.18 -5.17 -19.57
C VAL A 10 11.05 -6.31 -18.55
N LEU A 11 12.09 -6.54 -17.75
CA LEU A 11 12.04 -7.56 -16.69
C LEU A 11 11.05 -7.20 -15.59
N ARG A 12 10.97 -5.92 -15.20
CA ARG A 12 9.99 -5.42 -14.23
C ARG A 12 8.57 -5.61 -14.72
N ASP A 13 8.30 -5.25 -15.97
CA ASP A 13 6.98 -5.40 -16.58
C ASP A 13 6.58 -6.88 -16.69
N ARG A 14 7.52 -7.77 -17.02
CA ARG A 14 7.28 -9.23 -16.99
C ARG A 14 7.00 -9.76 -15.59
N ILE A 15 7.72 -9.30 -14.58
CA ILE A 15 7.50 -9.68 -13.18
C ILE A 15 6.11 -9.21 -12.74
N SER A 16 5.70 -7.98 -13.10
CA SER A 16 4.35 -7.47 -12.81
C SER A 16 3.29 -8.35 -13.46
N LEU A 17 3.42 -8.64 -14.74
CA LEU A 17 2.47 -9.49 -15.48
C LEU A 17 2.37 -10.91 -14.90
N LEU A 18 3.51 -11.52 -14.53
CA LEU A 18 3.53 -12.84 -13.90
C LEU A 18 2.87 -12.83 -12.52
N ARG A 19 3.05 -11.77 -11.75
CA ARG A 19 2.37 -11.58 -10.47
C ARG A 19 0.86 -11.49 -10.66
N ASP A 20 0.39 -10.68 -11.60
CA ASP A 20 -1.04 -10.53 -11.88
C ASP A 20 -1.68 -11.87 -12.27
N VAL A 21 -0.99 -12.69 -13.07
CA VAL A 21 -1.46 -14.04 -13.42
C VAL A 21 -1.46 -14.97 -12.21
N MET A 22 -0.44 -14.94 -11.37
CA MET A 22 -0.38 -15.74 -10.13
C MET A 22 -1.47 -15.31 -9.14
N HIS A 23 -1.74 -14.00 -9.03
CA HIS A 23 -2.82 -13.44 -8.22
C HIS A 23 -4.17 -13.95 -8.70
N GLN A 24 -4.47 -13.87 -9.99
CA GLN A 24 -5.70 -14.39 -10.56
C GLN A 24 -5.91 -15.88 -10.25
N GLN A 25 -4.88 -16.71 -10.43
CA GLN A 25 -4.96 -18.14 -10.14
C GLN A 25 -5.19 -18.46 -8.66
N ALA A 26 -4.60 -17.67 -7.74
CA ALA A 26 -4.79 -17.87 -6.30
C ALA A 26 -6.21 -17.52 -5.85
N VAL A 27 -6.85 -16.53 -6.47
CA VAL A 27 -8.21 -16.08 -6.17
C VAL A 27 -9.27 -17.00 -6.78
N GLU A 28 -9.08 -17.47 -8.02
CA GLU A 28 -10.03 -18.32 -8.72
C GLU A 28 -10.22 -19.72 -8.09
N THR A 29 -9.27 -20.16 -7.26
CA THR A 29 -9.32 -21.51 -6.64
C THR A 29 -10.19 -21.56 -5.38
N THR A 30 -10.77 -20.43 -4.92
CA THR A 30 -11.46 -20.37 -3.63
C THR A 30 -12.93 -20.01 -3.79
N GLY A 31 -13.77 -21.01 -3.88
CA GLY A 31 -15.22 -20.87 -3.94
C GLY A 31 -15.87 -20.49 -2.59
N GLY A 32 -15.54 -19.32 -2.02
CA GLY A 32 -16.08 -18.91 -0.71
C GLY A 32 -16.28 -17.41 -0.51
N ASP A 33 -15.36 -16.60 -0.96
CA ASP A 33 -15.44 -15.14 -0.80
C ASP A 33 -15.70 -14.50 -2.16
N THR A 34 -16.93 -14.12 -2.41
CA THR A 34 -17.29 -13.44 -3.67
C THR A 34 -16.73 -12.03 -3.72
N ASP A 35 -16.82 -11.30 -2.60
CA ASP A 35 -16.35 -9.92 -2.48
C ASP A 35 -15.51 -9.76 -1.21
N ALA A 36 -14.22 -9.48 -1.40
CA ALA A 36 -13.28 -9.31 -0.29
C ALA A 36 -12.28 -8.18 -0.57
N ASP A 37 -11.89 -7.47 0.47
CA ASP A 37 -10.77 -6.55 0.48
C ASP A 37 -9.69 -7.11 1.42
N ILE A 38 -8.46 -7.19 0.91
CA ILE A 38 -7.30 -7.63 1.67
C ILE A 38 -6.41 -6.42 1.92
N ILE A 39 -6.24 -6.03 3.16
CA ILE A 39 -5.53 -4.82 3.55
C ILE A 39 -4.27 -5.20 4.32
N ALA A 40 -3.11 -4.91 3.73
CA ALA A 40 -1.82 -5.04 4.37
C ALA A 40 -1.26 -3.64 4.69
N VAL A 41 -0.84 -3.44 5.92
CA VAL A 41 -0.23 -2.19 6.38
C VAL A 41 1.22 -2.46 6.72
N LEU A 42 2.11 -1.56 6.32
CA LEU A 42 3.52 -1.58 6.66
C LEU A 42 3.97 -0.20 7.12
N VAL A 43 4.69 -0.18 8.21
CA VAL A 43 5.39 1.00 8.74
C VAL A 43 6.89 0.69 8.78
N LYS A 44 7.70 1.49 8.09
CA LYS A 44 9.15 1.27 8.00
C LYS A 44 9.88 2.61 7.91
N ASN A 45 10.73 2.90 8.87
CA ASN A 45 11.55 4.13 8.88
C ASN A 45 10.73 5.43 8.68
N GLY A 46 9.59 5.55 9.36
CA GLY A 46 8.70 6.70 9.22
C GLY A 46 7.90 6.76 7.92
N ALA A 47 8.12 5.83 7.00
CA ALA A 47 7.30 5.68 5.79
C ALA A 47 6.20 4.63 6.00
N VAL A 48 5.03 4.90 5.43
CA VAL A 48 3.84 4.05 5.58
C VAL A 48 3.32 3.65 4.21
N CYS A 49 2.95 2.39 4.08
CA CYS A 49 2.22 1.87 2.93
C CYS A 49 1.02 1.06 3.38
N VAL A 50 -0.14 1.35 2.80
CA VAL A 50 -1.34 0.51 2.90
C VAL A 50 -1.59 -0.09 1.52
N ASN A 51 -1.44 -1.41 1.39
CA ASN A 51 -1.78 -2.13 0.17
C ASN A 51 -3.16 -2.75 0.28
N LEU A 52 -4.04 -2.35 -0.63
CA LEU A 52 -5.40 -2.84 -0.75
C LEU A 52 -5.50 -3.74 -1.99
N ALA A 53 -5.66 -5.04 -1.78
CA ALA A 53 -5.99 -5.99 -2.84
C ALA A 53 -7.51 -6.21 -2.88
N VAL A 54 -8.11 -5.97 -4.05
CA VAL A 54 -9.57 -5.96 -4.24
C VAL A 54 -10.01 -7.22 -4.95
N VAL A 55 -10.94 -7.95 -4.35
CA VAL A 55 -11.59 -9.14 -4.92
C VAL A 55 -13.07 -8.86 -5.07
N ARG A 56 -13.62 -9.07 -6.26
CA ARG A 56 -15.07 -8.94 -6.56
C ARG A 56 -15.54 -10.09 -7.44
N GLY A 57 -16.64 -10.70 -7.04
CA GLY A 57 -17.16 -11.88 -7.73
C GLY A 57 -16.17 -13.05 -7.79
N GLY A 58 -15.31 -13.19 -6.77
CA GLY A 58 -14.25 -14.19 -6.72
C GLY A 58 -13.05 -13.90 -7.63
N ARG A 59 -12.98 -12.72 -8.26
CA ARG A 59 -11.87 -12.29 -9.12
C ARG A 59 -11.06 -11.19 -8.48
N HIS A 60 -9.75 -11.32 -8.51
CA HIS A 60 -8.83 -10.27 -8.12
C HIS A 60 -8.84 -9.15 -9.16
N LEU A 61 -9.22 -7.94 -8.76
CA LEU A 61 -9.31 -6.76 -9.63
C LEU A 61 -8.03 -5.94 -9.66
N GLY A 62 -7.13 -6.16 -8.72
CA GLY A 62 -5.85 -5.48 -8.64
C GLY A 62 -5.46 -5.10 -7.22
N ASP A 63 -4.24 -4.61 -7.09
CA ASP A 63 -3.65 -4.08 -5.87
C ASP A 63 -3.46 -2.58 -6.01
N HIS A 64 -3.82 -1.85 -4.97
CA HIS A 64 -3.62 -0.41 -4.87
C HIS A 64 -2.78 -0.09 -3.64
N ALA A 65 -1.61 0.51 -3.85
CA ALA A 65 -0.75 0.98 -2.78
C ALA A 65 -1.07 2.45 -2.48
N TYR A 66 -1.38 2.73 -1.22
CA TYR A 66 -1.61 4.06 -0.68
C TYR A 66 -0.46 4.46 0.24
N PHE A 67 -0.03 5.72 0.13
CA PHE A 67 1.03 6.29 0.96
C PHE A 67 0.44 7.50 1.70
N PRO A 68 -0.18 7.27 2.88
CA PRO A 68 -0.91 8.33 3.57
C PRO A 68 0.02 9.43 4.10
N ASP A 69 -0.23 10.68 3.71
CA ASP A 69 0.58 11.84 4.14
C ASP A 69 0.42 12.16 5.62
N PHE A 70 -0.68 11.76 6.26
CA PHE A 70 -0.89 11.97 7.69
C PHE A 70 0.18 11.27 8.55
N ALA A 71 0.78 10.19 8.06
CA ALA A 71 1.83 9.46 8.74
C ALA A 71 3.09 10.31 8.95
N ARG A 72 3.38 11.26 8.06
CA ARG A 72 4.54 12.16 8.19
C ARG A 72 4.45 13.12 9.39
N ASN A 73 3.23 13.38 9.87
CA ASN A 73 2.96 14.34 10.94
C ASN A 73 2.81 13.68 12.33
N LEU A 74 2.76 12.35 12.41
CA LEU A 74 2.46 11.62 13.65
C LEU A 74 3.71 11.10 14.39
N GLY A 75 4.93 11.33 13.85
CA GLY A 75 6.19 10.92 14.48
C GLY A 75 6.56 9.45 14.26
N ASP A 76 7.69 9.05 14.89
CA ASP A 76 8.29 7.72 14.71
C ASP A 76 7.55 6.57 15.43
N ASP A 77 6.56 6.87 16.28
CA ASP A 77 5.83 5.91 17.11
C ASP A 77 4.53 5.38 16.47
N LEU A 78 4.30 5.67 15.17
CA LEU A 78 3.08 5.26 14.47
C LEU A 78 3.00 3.73 14.34
N THR A 79 1.91 3.16 14.82
CA THR A 79 1.65 1.71 14.76
C THR A 79 0.86 1.33 13.50
N GLU A 80 1.02 0.09 13.03
CA GLU A 80 0.23 -0.45 11.90
C GLU A 80 -1.27 -0.42 12.17
N SER A 81 -1.68 -0.61 13.44
CA SER A 81 -3.09 -0.57 13.83
C SER A 81 -3.70 0.82 13.72
N GLU A 82 -3.00 1.87 14.13
CA GLU A 82 -3.47 3.26 13.99
C GLU A 82 -3.62 3.65 12.53
N VAL A 83 -2.66 3.26 11.68
CA VAL A 83 -2.74 3.46 10.23
C VAL A 83 -3.92 2.72 9.63
N PHE A 84 -4.12 1.47 10.02
CA PHE A 84 -5.22 0.64 9.55
C PHE A 84 -6.57 1.25 9.90
N GLU A 85 -6.77 1.64 11.16
CA GLU A 85 -8.03 2.25 11.63
C GLU A 85 -8.34 3.57 10.92
N ALA A 86 -7.33 4.43 10.76
CA ALA A 86 -7.47 5.67 10.01
C ALA A 86 -7.80 5.40 8.53
N PHE A 87 -7.13 4.42 7.92
CA PHE A 87 -7.39 4.05 6.53
C PHE A 87 -8.80 3.54 6.31
N ILE A 88 -9.27 2.55 7.09
CA ILE A 88 -10.62 1.99 6.91
C ILE A 88 -11.71 3.03 7.16
N SER A 89 -11.51 3.91 8.15
CA SER A 89 -12.47 4.98 8.46
C SER A 89 -12.59 5.97 7.30
N HIS A 90 -11.46 6.33 6.66
CA HIS A 90 -11.48 7.25 5.52
C HIS A 90 -11.93 6.57 4.22
N HIS A 91 -11.42 5.39 3.93
CA HIS A 91 -11.68 4.66 2.67
C HIS A 91 -13.15 4.28 2.53
N TYR A 92 -13.72 3.67 3.56
CA TYR A 92 -15.10 3.19 3.52
C TYR A 92 -16.18 4.27 3.80
N CYS A 93 -15.80 5.52 4.02
CA CYS A 93 -16.75 6.62 3.95
C CYS A 93 -17.26 6.87 2.52
N ASN A 94 -16.44 6.57 1.52
CA ASN A 94 -16.72 6.89 0.11
C ASN A 94 -16.83 5.66 -0.80
N VAL A 95 -16.47 4.48 -0.30
CA VAL A 95 -16.46 3.22 -1.05
C VAL A 95 -17.31 2.19 -0.31
N PRO A 96 -18.15 1.41 -0.99
CA PRO A 96 -18.92 0.36 -0.34
C PRO A 96 -18.03 -0.68 0.33
N VAL A 97 -18.34 -1.03 1.58
CA VAL A 97 -17.64 -2.10 2.30
C VAL A 97 -17.99 -3.46 1.66
N PRO A 98 -17.01 -4.33 1.35
CA PRO A 98 -17.28 -5.67 0.82
C PRO A 98 -17.87 -6.60 1.89
N ASP A 99 -18.21 -7.83 1.48
CA ASP A 99 -18.73 -8.85 2.39
C ASP A 99 -17.69 -9.32 3.40
N THR A 100 -16.42 -9.32 2.99
CA THR A 100 -15.29 -9.75 3.81
C THR A 100 -14.15 -8.71 3.76
N VAL A 101 -13.57 -8.39 4.90
CA VAL A 101 -12.33 -7.62 5.01
C VAL A 101 -11.29 -8.47 5.74
N ILE A 102 -10.08 -8.56 5.18
CA ILE A 102 -8.98 -9.37 5.70
C ILE A 102 -7.81 -8.46 6.05
N SER A 103 -7.39 -8.46 7.31
CA SER A 103 -6.18 -7.73 7.75
C SER A 103 -5.68 -8.26 9.08
N GLN A 104 -4.37 -8.25 9.30
CA GLN A 104 -3.74 -8.55 10.59
C GLN A 104 -3.35 -7.28 11.38
N ALA A 105 -3.57 -6.10 10.81
CA ALA A 105 -3.15 -4.85 11.44
C ALA A 105 -4.11 -4.32 12.52
N ALA A 106 -5.33 -4.86 12.65
CA ALA A 106 -6.30 -4.38 13.63
C ALA A 106 -5.86 -4.68 15.07
N ALA A 107 -5.86 -3.67 15.94
CA ALA A 107 -5.60 -3.83 17.37
C ALA A 107 -6.77 -4.56 18.10
N ASP A 108 -8.01 -4.22 17.73
CA ASP A 108 -9.23 -4.87 18.22
C ASP A 108 -10.08 -5.39 17.04
N PRO A 109 -9.95 -6.69 16.70
CA PRO A 109 -10.71 -7.28 15.60
C PRO A 109 -12.22 -7.24 15.80
N ALA A 110 -12.71 -7.28 17.05
CA ALA A 110 -14.14 -7.26 17.33
C ALA A 110 -14.72 -5.85 17.10
N ALA A 111 -14.05 -4.82 17.58
CA ALA A 111 -14.42 -3.44 17.36
C ALA A 111 -14.36 -3.09 15.86
N THR A 112 -13.33 -3.55 15.15
CA THR A 112 -13.20 -3.38 13.69
C THR A 112 -14.36 -4.02 12.93
N ALA A 113 -14.76 -5.24 13.27
CA ALA A 113 -15.91 -5.91 12.66
C ALA A 113 -17.23 -5.16 12.89
N GLN A 114 -17.41 -4.58 14.09
CA GLN A 114 -18.57 -3.75 14.41
C GLN A 114 -18.57 -2.45 13.58
N LEU A 115 -17.45 -1.75 13.52
CA LEU A 115 -17.29 -0.52 12.74
C LEU A 115 -17.61 -0.76 11.26
N LEU A 116 -17.00 -1.78 10.65
CA LEU A 116 -17.24 -2.12 9.25
C LEU A 116 -18.71 -2.49 8.98
N SER A 117 -19.32 -3.23 9.91
CA SER A 117 -20.73 -3.59 9.79
C SER A 117 -21.67 -2.39 9.95
N ALA A 118 -21.30 -1.44 10.81
CA ALA A 118 -22.05 -0.18 10.98
C ALA A 118 -21.94 0.69 9.71
N LEU A 119 -20.74 0.83 9.14
CA LEU A 119 -20.52 1.58 7.89
C LEU A 119 -21.28 0.96 6.71
N ALA A 120 -21.32 -0.37 6.65
CA ALA A 120 -22.02 -1.11 5.59
C ALA A 120 -23.54 -1.17 5.78
N ASN A 121 -24.05 -0.85 6.97
CA ASN A 121 -25.43 -1.10 7.40
C ASN A 121 -25.87 -2.57 7.19
N ARG A 122 -24.92 -3.51 7.30
CA ARG A 122 -25.11 -4.95 7.20
C ARG A 122 -23.94 -5.67 7.88
N LYS A 123 -24.10 -6.96 8.14
CA LYS A 123 -23.01 -7.76 8.73
C LYS A 123 -21.87 -7.91 7.72
N VAL A 124 -20.67 -7.52 8.14
CA VAL A 124 -19.40 -7.69 7.40
C VAL A 124 -18.52 -8.67 8.16
N ALA A 125 -17.91 -9.61 7.45
CA ALA A 125 -16.94 -10.54 8.03
C ALA A 125 -15.57 -9.88 8.08
N PHE A 126 -15.02 -9.68 9.28
CA PHE A 126 -13.63 -9.27 9.46
C PHE A 126 -12.77 -10.49 9.84
N VAL A 127 -11.71 -10.74 9.06
CA VAL A 127 -10.80 -11.87 9.25
C VAL A 127 -9.43 -11.35 9.65
N HIS A 128 -9.13 -11.44 10.97
CA HIS A 128 -7.85 -11.00 11.52
C HIS A 128 -6.75 -12.08 11.37
N GLU A 129 -7.11 -13.35 11.58
CA GLU A 129 -6.21 -14.49 11.43
C GLU A 129 -6.58 -15.33 10.20
N PRO A 130 -6.17 -14.90 8.99
CA PRO A 130 -6.52 -15.63 7.79
C PRO A 130 -5.83 -17.01 7.77
N GLN A 131 -6.58 -18.03 7.35
CA GLN A 131 -6.11 -19.41 7.24
C GLN A 131 -6.08 -19.85 5.78
N LEU A 132 -5.28 -20.87 5.49
CA LEU A 132 -5.23 -21.51 4.17
C LEU A 132 -5.06 -20.50 3.00
N THR A 133 -6.05 -20.41 2.13
CA THR A 133 -5.99 -19.57 0.93
C THR A 133 -6.05 -18.07 1.26
N ARG A 134 -6.85 -17.66 2.25
CA ARG A 134 -6.90 -16.27 2.71
C ARG A 134 -5.56 -15.80 3.27
N ARG A 135 -4.82 -16.71 3.91
CA ARG A 135 -3.46 -16.44 4.38
C ARG A 135 -2.51 -16.16 3.21
N LYS A 136 -2.58 -16.96 2.15
CA LYS A 136 -1.78 -16.72 0.94
C LYS A 136 -2.08 -15.36 0.31
N TRP A 137 -3.35 -14.98 0.24
CA TRP A 137 -3.74 -13.65 -0.25
C TRP A 137 -3.15 -12.53 0.59
N TYR A 138 -3.22 -12.68 1.92
CA TYR A 138 -2.63 -11.70 2.82
C TYR A 138 -1.11 -11.62 2.68
N GLU A 139 -0.41 -12.74 2.62
CA GLU A 139 1.04 -12.80 2.40
C GLU A 139 1.46 -12.15 1.06
N MET A 140 0.64 -12.31 0.02
CA MET A 140 0.84 -11.64 -1.26
C MET A 140 0.63 -10.13 -1.15
N ALA A 141 -0.43 -9.68 -0.47
CA ALA A 141 -0.68 -8.26 -0.22
C ALA A 141 0.46 -7.61 0.58
N VAL A 142 1.00 -8.29 1.59
CA VAL A 142 2.18 -7.85 2.34
C VAL A 142 3.41 -7.75 1.43
N THR A 143 3.64 -8.74 0.57
CA THR A 143 4.76 -8.70 -0.38
C THR A 143 4.66 -7.51 -1.33
N ASN A 144 3.46 -7.23 -1.83
CA ASN A 144 3.22 -6.09 -2.71
C ASN A 144 3.38 -4.75 -1.96
N ALA A 145 2.95 -4.69 -0.69
CA ALA A 145 3.17 -3.53 0.16
C ALA A 145 4.68 -3.25 0.37
N VAL A 146 5.50 -4.28 0.63
CA VAL A 146 6.97 -4.14 0.77
C VAL A 146 7.57 -3.55 -0.49
N ILE A 147 7.23 -4.10 -1.66
CA ILE A 147 7.78 -3.65 -2.93
C ILE A 147 7.37 -2.21 -3.24
N ALA A 148 6.09 -1.88 -3.00
CA ALA A 148 5.56 -0.55 -3.21
C ALA A 148 6.23 0.47 -2.29
N LEU A 149 6.43 0.12 -1.01
CA LEU A 149 7.08 0.98 -0.02
C LEU A 149 8.56 1.21 -0.35
N ASP A 150 9.30 0.15 -0.67
CA ASP A 150 10.73 0.28 -1.03
C ASP A 150 10.91 1.15 -2.29
N ARG A 151 10.02 1.03 -3.27
CA ARG A 151 10.02 1.90 -4.45
C ARG A 151 9.71 3.34 -4.08
N HIS A 152 8.69 3.58 -3.26
CA HIS A 152 8.31 4.91 -2.81
C HIS A 152 9.43 5.62 -2.04
N ILE A 153 10.11 4.90 -1.15
CA ILE A 153 11.27 5.41 -0.41
C ILE A 153 12.41 5.78 -1.37
N ALA A 154 12.71 4.92 -2.35
CA ALA A 154 13.76 5.18 -3.33
C ALA A 154 13.44 6.39 -4.24
N GLU A 155 12.19 6.55 -4.66
CA GLU A 155 11.71 7.70 -5.45
C GLU A 155 11.81 9.00 -4.65
N SER A 156 11.34 8.99 -3.39
CA SER A 156 11.39 10.15 -2.49
C SER A 156 12.83 10.59 -2.18
N ALA A 157 13.75 9.64 -1.97
CA ALA A 157 15.17 9.94 -1.77
C ALA A 157 15.81 10.57 -3.03
N GLY A 158 15.40 10.12 -4.22
CA GLY A 158 15.83 10.69 -5.48
C GLY A 158 15.33 12.13 -5.70
N GLU A 159 14.10 12.43 -5.30
CA GLU A 159 13.53 13.79 -5.36
C GLU A 159 14.23 14.73 -4.39
N THR A 160 14.46 14.31 -3.15
CA THR A 160 15.17 15.11 -2.14
C THR A 160 16.56 15.47 -2.65
N LYS A 161 17.30 14.49 -3.19
CA LYS A 161 18.63 14.75 -3.75
C LYS A 161 18.61 15.76 -4.90
N ARG A 162 17.62 15.68 -5.80
CA ARG A 162 17.47 16.65 -6.91
C ARG A 162 17.18 18.06 -6.41
N ILE A 163 16.36 18.18 -5.36
CA ILE A 163 16.06 19.48 -4.73
C ILE A 163 17.33 20.05 -4.07
N ASP A 164 18.08 19.22 -3.33
CA ASP A 164 19.34 19.63 -2.70
C ASP A 164 20.38 20.07 -3.75
N ASP A 165 20.53 19.33 -4.84
CA ASP A 165 21.41 19.68 -5.96
C ASP A 165 21.00 21.03 -6.59
N LEU A 166 19.69 21.26 -6.77
CA LEU A 166 19.16 22.51 -7.30
C LEU A 166 19.43 23.70 -6.37
N ILE A 167 19.18 23.52 -5.06
CA ILE A 167 19.45 24.54 -4.03
C ILE A 167 20.95 24.89 -4.02
N ASN A 168 21.83 23.91 -4.12
CA ASN A 168 23.28 24.12 -4.17
C ASN A 168 23.69 24.93 -5.41
N VAL A 169 23.15 24.62 -6.59
CA VAL A 169 23.44 25.37 -7.82
C VAL A 169 22.96 26.83 -7.72
N LEU A 170 21.71 27.04 -7.27
CA LEU A 170 21.15 28.39 -7.09
C LEU A 170 21.92 29.21 -6.03
N SER A 171 22.39 28.58 -4.96
CA SER A 171 23.18 29.25 -3.93
C SER A 171 24.57 29.68 -4.44
N LEU A 172 25.18 28.87 -5.32
CA LEU A 172 26.44 29.22 -5.99
C LEU A 172 26.27 30.41 -6.95
N GLU A 173 25.21 30.42 -7.76
CA GLU A 173 24.91 31.53 -8.67
C GLU A 173 24.65 32.84 -7.93
N LEU A 174 23.92 32.81 -6.79
CA LEU A 174 23.69 33.98 -5.95
C LEU A 174 24.97 34.55 -5.35
N THR A 175 25.90 33.70 -4.90
CA THR A 175 27.20 34.12 -4.33
C THR A 175 28.12 34.74 -5.40
N ASP A 176 28.05 34.27 -6.63
CA ASP A 176 28.81 34.82 -7.75
C ASP A 176 28.28 36.20 -8.18
N LEU A 177 26.95 36.41 -8.13
CA LEU A 177 26.33 37.71 -8.39
C LEU A 177 26.71 38.75 -7.32
N GLU A 178 26.73 38.40 -6.02
CA GLU A 178 27.13 39.28 -4.93
C GLU A 178 28.62 39.66 -4.96
N ARG A 179 29.48 38.85 -5.62
CA ARG A 179 30.89 39.15 -5.82
C ARG A 179 31.19 40.03 -7.01
N ALA A 180 30.20 40.21 -7.91
CA ALA A 180 30.35 41.00 -9.15
C ALA A 180 29.91 42.45 -8.98
N GLU A 181 29.34 42.86 -7.82
CA GLU A 181 29.10 44.25 -7.40
C GLU A 181 30.27 44.77 -6.54
#